data_fb12513ce9f4b5a5a999410567e73651
#
_entry.id   fb12513ce9f4b5a5a999410567e73651
#
_cell.length_a   1.000
_cell.length_b   1.000
_cell.length_c   1.000
_cell.angle_alpha   90.00
_cell.angle_beta   90.00
_cell.angle_gamma   90.00
#
_symmetry.space_group_name_H-M   'P 1'
#
loop_
_entity.id
_entity.type
_entity.pdbx_description
1 polymer ?
#
loop_
_entity_poly.entity_id
_entity_poly.type
_entity_poly.pdbx_seq_one_letter_code
_entity_poly.pdbx_strand_id
1 'polypeptide(L)'
;IMTEPLTLLIVEDETLLAEMHAEYIRHIPGFSQIWLAGNLAQARMMIERFKPGLILLDNYLPDGKGITLMRCLMPTRGASRKGIYRLGLMP
;
A
#
# COMPACT_ATOMS: atom_id res chain seq x y z
N ILE A 1 20.16 -5.55 16.64
CA ILE A 1 19.83 -4.49 15.69
C ILE A 1 18.34 -4.24 15.68
N MET A 2 18.01 -3.02 15.85
CA MET A 2 16.62 -2.60 15.80
C MET A 2 16.27 -2.23 14.39
N THR A 3 15.27 -2.88 13.87
CA THR A 3 14.71 -2.45 12.61
C THR A 3 13.46 -1.64 12.89
N GLU A 4 13.24 -0.63 12.08
CA GLU A 4 12.05 0.16 12.24
C GLU A 4 10.81 -0.65 11.89
N PRO A 5 9.71 -0.45 12.60
CA PRO A 5 8.49 -1.15 12.25
C PRO A 5 8.03 -0.76 10.86
N LEU A 6 7.45 -1.70 10.17
CA LEU A 6 6.91 -1.46 8.84
C LEU A 6 5.51 -0.87 8.95
N THR A 7 5.20 0.00 8.02
CA THR A 7 3.86 0.54 7.87
C THR A 7 3.36 0.20 6.47
N LEU A 8 2.07 -0.06 6.37
CA LEU A 8 1.49 -0.55 5.13
C LEU A 8 0.22 0.19 4.81
N LEU A 9 0.09 0.59 3.56
CA LEU A 9 -1.16 1.07 3.00
C LEU A 9 -1.68 0.04 2.02
N ILE A 10 -2.92 -0.39 2.21
CA ILE A 10 -3.59 -1.30 1.29
C ILE A 10 -4.58 -0.48 0.48
N VAL A 11 -4.42 -0.49 -0.84
CA VAL A 11 -5.30 0.24 -1.75
C VAL A 11 -6.14 -0.78 -2.49
N GLU A 12 -7.39 -0.90 -2.07
CA GLU A 12 -8.30 -1.93 -2.55
C GLU A 12 -9.73 -1.43 -2.41
N ASP A 13 -10.50 -1.46 -3.49
CA ASP A 13 -11.86 -0.94 -3.44
C ASP A 13 -12.87 -1.91 -2.83
N GLU A 14 -12.59 -3.19 -2.84
CA GLU A 14 -13.47 -4.15 -2.17
C GLU A 14 -13.14 -4.17 -0.68
N THR A 15 -14.06 -3.65 0.11
CA THR A 15 -13.82 -3.49 1.54
C THR A 15 -13.49 -4.79 2.24
N LEU A 16 -14.24 -5.85 1.94
CA LEU A 16 -14.00 -7.13 2.58
C LEU A 16 -12.64 -7.69 2.23
N LEU A 17 -12.23 -7.54 0.98
CA LEU A 17 -10.93 -8.03 0.55
C LEU A 17 -9.81 -7.24 1.22
N ALA A 18 -9.98 -5.92 1.30
CA ALA A 18 -9.00 -5.08 1.99
C ALA A 18 -8.86 -5.48 3.45
N GLU A 19 -9.98 -5.73 4.11
CA GLU A 19 -9.96 -6.13 5.51
C GLU A 19 -9.35 -7.51 5.72
N MET A 20 -9.61 -8.42 4.79
CA MET A 20 -8.98 -9.74 4.85
C MET A 20 -7.47 -9.63 4.75
N HIS A 21 -6.99 -8.82 3.82
CA HIS A 21 -5.56 -8.61 3.69
C HIS A 21 -4.97 -7.98 4.95
N ALA A 22 -5.66 -6.98 5.49
CA ALA A 22 -5.19 -6.32 6.70
C ALA A 22 -5.12 -7.30 7.87
N GLU A 23 -6.13 -8.12 8.01
CA GLU A 23 -6.17 -9.09 9.10
C GLU A 23 -5.05 -10.10 8.99
N TYR A 24 -4.81 -10.59 7.78
CA TYR A 24 -3.72 -11.52 7.55
C TYR A 24 -2.37 -10.90 7.91
N ILE A 25 -2.15 -9.67 7.47
CA ILE A 25 -0.86 -9.01 7.67
C ILE A 25 -0.65 -8.63 9.13
N ARG A 26 -1.73 -8.36 9.87
CA ARG A 26 -1.62 -8.06 11.30
C ARG A 26 -0.95 -9.16 12.09
N HIS A 27 -1.04 -10.40 11.61
CA HIS A 27 -0.42 -11.53 12.27
C HIS A 27 1.05 -11.72 11.90
N ILE A 28 1.54 -10.92 10.97
CA ILE A 28 2.95 -10.97 10.58
C ILE A 28 3.72 -10.00 11.46
N PRO A 29 4.75 -10.46 12.19
CA PRO A 29 5.50 -9.54 13.04
C PRO A 29 6.19 -8.47 12.22
N GLY A 30 6.33 -7.31 12.82
CA GLY A 30 7.08 -6.22 12.19
C GLY A 30 6.22 -5.10 11.64
N PHE A 31 4.92 -5.30 11.51
CA PHE A 31 4.02 -4.24 11.05
C PHE A 31 3.43 -3.50 12.24
N SER A 32 3.60 -2.19 12.25
CA SER A 32 3.09 -1.35 13.33
C SER A 32 1.80 -0.63 12.99
N GLN A 33 1.54 -0.45 11.69
CA GLN A 33 0.39 0.31 11.27
C GLN A 33 -0.06 -0.15 9.90
N ILE A 34 -1.37 -0.29 9.73
CA ILE A 34 -1.97 -0.68 8.46
C ILE A 34 -3.12 0.27 8.18
N TRP A 35 -3.09 0.89 7.00
CA TRP A 35 -4.17 1.79 6.56
C TRP A 35 -4.84 1.20 5.34
N LEU A 36 -6.10 1.54 5.15
CA LEU A 36 -6.88 1.10 4.00
C LEU A 36 -7.36 2.30 3.21
N ALA A 37 -7.22 2.22 1.89
CA ALA A 37 -7.75 3.22 0.98
C ALA A 37 -8.57 2.50 -0.09
N GLY A 38 -9.73 3.04 -0.42
CA GLY A 38 -10.65 2.41 -1.37
C GLY A 38 -10.54 2.94 -2.79
N ASN A 39 -9.75 3.97 -3.00
CA ASN A 39 -9.58 4.56 -4.32
C ASN A 39 -8.28 5.35 -4.37
N LEU A 40 -7.95 5.84 -5.56
CA LEU A 40 -6.69 6.56 -5.76
C LEU A 40 -6.64 7.87 -5.01
N ALA A 41 -7.74 8.59 -4.94
CA ALA A 41 -7.76 9.87 -4.25
C ALA A 41 -7.43 9.68 -2.77
N GLN A 42 -8.04 8.69 -2.14
CA GLN A 42 -7.73 8.38 -0.74
C GLN A 42 -6.29 7.92 -0.59
N ALA A 43 -5.82 7.10 -1.52
CA ALA A 43 -4.46 6.60 -1.45
C ALA A 43 -3.45 7.75 -1.51
N ARG A 44 -3.66 8.69 -2.42
CA ARG A 44 -2.75 9.83 -2.53
C ARG A 44 -2.70 10.65 -1.26
N MET A 45 -3.88 10.89 -0.67
CA MET A 45 -3.94 11.65 0.57
C MET A 45 -3.20 10.92 1.68
N MET A 46 -3.39 9.62 1.79
CA MET A 46 -2.78 8.84 2.84
C MET A 46 -1.27 8.70 2.66
N ILE A 47 -0.84 8.56 1.41
CA ILE A 47 0.60 8.51 1.12
C ILE A 47 1.26 9.81 1.56
N GLU A 48 0.64 10.93 1.24
CA GLU A 48 1.18 12.23 1.58
C GLU A 48 1.20 12.45 3.09
N ARG A 49 0.14 12.03 3.73
CA ARG A 49 -0.03 12.30 5.16
C ARG A 49 0.75 11.34 6.04
N PHE A 50 0.71 10.06 5.73
CA PHE A 50 1.27 9.04 6.61
C PHE A 50 2.59 8.47 6.11
N LYS A 51 2.90 8.64 4.85
CA LYS A 51 4.15 8.14 4.25
C LYS A 51 4.40 6.68 4.59
N PRO A 52 3.48 5.80 4.20
CA PRO A 52 3.65 4.37 4.50
C PRO A 52 4.92 3.83 3.86
N GLY A 53 5.55 2.89 4.54
CA GLY A 53 6.77 2.27 4.02
C GLY A 53 6.49 1.33 2.86
N LEU A 54 5.36 0.63 2.91
CA LEU A 54 4.96 -0.29 1.86
C LEU A 54 3.54 0.02 1.42
N ILE A 55 3.26 -0.27 0.16
CA ILE A 55 1.92 -0.09 -0.40
C ILE A 55 1.57 -1.33 -1.18
N LEU A 56 0.45 -1.95 -0.81
CA LEU A 56 -0.14 -3.04 -1.57
C LEU A 56 -1.22 -2.43 -2.44
N LEU A 57 -0.98 -2.42 -3.73
CA LEU A 57 -1.77 -1.62 -4.66
C LEU A 57 -2.48 -2.50 -5.67
N ASP A 58 -3.81 -2.41 -5.68
CA ASP A 58 -4.61 -3.00 -6.74
C ASP A 58 -4.53 -2.08 -7.96
N ASN A 59 -4.37 -2.68 -9.12
CA ASN A 59 -4.22 -1.90 -10.35
C ASN A 59 -5.54 -1.40 -10.91
N TYR A 60 -6.66 -1.97 -10.49
CA TYR A 60 -7.97 -1.61 -11.02
C TYR A 60 -8.82 -1.02 -9.92
N LEU A 61 -8.93 0.30 -9.91
CA LEU A 61 -9.64 1.05 -8.89
C LEU A 61 -10.76 1.86 -9.53
N PRO A 62 -11.77 2.26 -8.75
CA PRO A 62 -12.91 2.97 -9.33
C PRO A 62 -12.54 4.27 -10.04
N ASP A 63 -11.54 4.97 -9.56
CA ASP A 63 -11.15 6.26 -10.10
C ASP A 63 -9.86 6.20 -10.91
N GLY A 64 -9.46 5.00 -11.36
CA GLY A 64 -8.32 4.90 -12.25
C GLY A 64 -7.48 3.67 -11.99
N LYS A 65 -6.38 3.60 -12.70
CA LYS A 65 -5.45 2.48 -12.52
C LYS A 65 -4.39 2.82 -11.50
N GLY A 66 -4.06 1.85 -10.68
CA GLY A 66 -3.04 2.01 -9.66
C GLY A 66 -1.70 2.45 -10.21
N ILE A 67 -1.44 2.12 -11.47
CA ILE A 67 -0.19 2.49 -12.11
C ILE A 67 0.06 4.00 -12.07
N THR A 68 -0.99 4.80 -11.96
CA THR A 68 -0.82 6.25 -11.90
C THR A 68 -0.08 6.70 -10.66
N LEU A 69 -0.06 5.88 -9.62
CA LEU A 69 0.68 6.18 -8.40
C LEU A 69 2.15 5.78 -8.48
N MET A 70 2.52 5.03 -9.51
CA MET A 70 3.87 4.45 -9.55
C MET A 70 4.96 5.48 -9.74
N ARG A 71 4.61 6.69 -10.17
CA ARG A 71 5.62 7.73 -10.35
C ARG A 71 6.35 8.07 -9.06
N CYS A 72 5.65 7.89 -7.93
CA CYS A 72 6.20 8.22 -6.62
C CYS A 72 6.65 6.98 -5.86
N LEU A 73 6.54 5.81 -6.48
CA LEU A 73 6.76 4.55 -5.79
C LEU A 73 7.81 3.73 -6.52
N MET A 74 8.52 2.93 -5.76
CA MET A 74 9.45 1.97 -6.34
C MET A 74 8.82 0.60 -6.27
N PRO A 75 8.52 -0.02 -7.41
CA PRO A 75 7.93 -1.35 -7.38
C PRO A 75 8.91 -2.37 -6.86
N THR A 76 8.42 -3.30 -6.09
CA THR A 76 9.17 -4.49 -5.77
C THR A 76 8.96 -5.48 -6.92
N ARG A 77 9.25 -6.72 -6.73
CA ARG A 77 9.14 -7.67 -7.82
C ARG A 77 7.75 -8.23 -7.93
N GLY A 78 7.43 -8.74 -9.10
CA GLY A 78 6.28 -9.58 -9.30
C GLY A 78 4.97 -8.86 -9.44
N ALA A 79 5.00 -7.62 -9.87
CA ALA A 79 3.76 -6.90 -10.10
C ALA A 79 2.99 -7.56 -11.21
N SER A 80 1.72 -7.86 -10.97
CA SER A 80 0.83 -8.33 -11.99
C SER A 80 -0.45 -7.56 -11.84
N ARG A 81 -1.50 -8.20 -11.38
CA ARG A 81 -2.75 -7.52 -11.13
C ARG A 81 -2.66 -6.65 -9.89
N LYS A 82 -1.96 -7.14 -8.87
CA LYS A 82 -1.67 -6.39 -7.67
C LYS A 82 -0.18 -6.21 -7.57
N GLY A 83 0.25 -5.09 -7.06
CA GLY A 83 1.65 -4.81 -6.88
C GLY A 83 1.96 -4.43 -5.45
N ILE A 84 3.19 -4.74 -5.04
CA ILE A 84 3.73 -4.30 -3.77
C ILE A 84 4.80 -3.29 -4.08
N TYR A 85 4.68 -2.12 -3.48
CA TYR A 85 5.57 -1.01 -3.79
C TYR A 85 6.14 -0.44 -2.52
N ARG A 86 7.35 0.04 -2.60
CA ARG A 86 7.94 0.83 -1.54
C ARG A 86 7.81 2.29 -1.89
N LEU A 87 7.55 3.10 -0.88
CA LEU A 87 7.60 4.54 -1.09
C LEU A 87 9.00 4.89 -1.52
N GLY A 88 9.11 5.64 -2.58
CA GLY A 88 10.41 6.02 -3.10
C GLY A 88 11.14 6.89 -2.13
N LEU A 89 12.14 6.31 -1.47
CA LEU A 89 13.01 7.05 -0.59
C LEU A 89 14.24 7.42 -1.40
N MET A 90 14.40 8.69 -1.57
CA MET A 90 15.59 9.14 -2.26
C MET A 90 16.75 9.13 -1.31
N PRO A 91 17.83 8.56 -1.71
CA PRO A 91 19.03 8.58 -0.88
C PRO A 91 19.52 9.99 -0.70
#